data_fa02d8b2c03219efcd788b598992425f
#
_entry.id   fa02d8b2c03219efcd788b598992425f
#
_cell.length_a   1.000
_cell.length_b   1.000
_cell.length_c   1.000
_cell.angle_alpha   90.00
_cell.angle_beta   90.00
_cell.angle_gamma   90.00
#
_symmetry.space_group_name_H-M   'P 1'
#
loop_
_entity.id
_entity.type
_entity.pdbx_description
1 polymer ?
#
loop_
_entity_poly.entity_id
_entity_poly.type
_entity_poly.pdbx_seq_one_letter_code
_entity_poly.pdbx_strand_id
1 'polypeptide(L)'
;SVSLAVLFSQVVELNKIDPAAYPDFAFIADDVLNVLDEAHRDGSLKEEVKLHLSKYILTDAAVVANLEKFKRHGKKLFVLTNSDYGYTKLLLDHAIGPFLKEHRSWMDLFEIIVTFAQKPRFFYDNLKFLKVNPADGTMTNFDSKLVSGIYQGGCAEVFTRDLGLEGDEILYIGDHIYGDILRLKKDCGWRTAMVIEELGKEVAMNKKAQPLVN
;
A
#
# COMPACT_ATOMS: atom_id res chain seq x y z
N SER A 1 -7.57 4.74 10.68
CA SER A 1 -7.28 5.93 9.87
C SER A 1 -8.08 7.13 10.38
N VAL A 2 -7.62 8.34 10.09
CA VAL A 2 -8.31 9.59 10.46
C VAL A 2 -9.72 9.63 9.84
N SER A 3 -9.85 9.19 8.60
CA SER A 3 -11.14 9.16 7.88
C SER A 3 -12.19 8.31 8.61
N LEU A 4 -11.78 7.17 9.17
CA LEU A 4 -12.68 6.31 9.94
C LEU A 4 -13.15 6.99 11.24
N ALA A 5 -12.24 7.66 11.93
CA ALA A 5 -12.58 8.41 13.15
C ALA A 5 -13.53 9.59 12.84
N VAL A 6 -13.32 10.28 11.71
CA VAL A 6 -14.23 11.34 11.25
C VAL A 6 -15.61 10.78 10.93
N LEU A 7 -15.71 9.68 10.19
CA LEU A 7 -17.00 9.05 9.87
C LEU A 7 -17.73 8.62 11.15
N PHE A 8 -17.04 7.93 12.07
CA PHE A 8 -17.60 7.57 13.37
C PHE A 8 -18.12 8.79 14.13
N SER A 9 -17.32 9.86 14.21
CA SER A 9 -17.70 11.12 14.86
C SER A 9 -18.96 11.72 14.26
N GLN A 10 -19.10 11.72 12.93
CA GLN A 10 -20.28 12.23 12.24
C GLN A 10 -21.53 11.42 12.57
N VAL A 11 -21.44 10.08 12.62
CA VAL A 11 -22.57 9.23 13.00
C VAL A 11 -22.94 9.42 14.48
N VAL A 12 -21.96 9.61 15.36
CA VAL A 12 -22.19 9.95 16.79
C VAL A 12 -22.93 11.28 16.93
N GLU A 13 -22.60 12.29 16.12
CA GLU A 13 -23.34 13.56 16.14
C GLU A 13 -24.81 13.39 15.67
N LEU A 14 -25.05 12.56 14.67
CA LEU A 14 -26.42 12.22 14.24
C LEU A 14 -27.19 11.47 15.36
N ASN A 15 -26.55 10.53 16.04
CA ASN A 15 -27.14 9.85 17.20
C ASN A 15 -27.55 10.84 18.32
N LYS A 16 -26.75 11.87 18.59
CA LYS A 16 -27.10 12.90 19.59
C LYS A 16 -28.33 13.72 19.18
N ILE A 17 -28.56 13.90 17.89
CA ILE A 17 -29.74 14.64 17.35
C ILE A 17 -31.00 13.78 17.48
N ASP A 18 -30.93 12.50 17.15
CA ASP A 18 -32.01 11.54 17.22
C ASP A 18 -31.55 10.21 17.83
N PRO A 19 -31.46 10.11 19.19
CA PRO A 19 -30.99 8.89 19.85
C PRO A 19 -31.87 7.65 19.62
N ALA A 20 -33.12 7.84 19.20
CA ALA A 20 -34.02 6.72 18.91
C ALA A 20 -33.78 6.06 17.57
N ALA A 21 -33.13 6.76 16.64
CA ALA A 21 -32.84 6.28 15.29
C ALA A 21 -31.51 5.51 15.20
N TYR A 22 -30.65 5.58 16.22
CA TYR A 22 -29.30 5.01 16.20
C TYR A 22 -29.04 4.14 17.42
N PRO A 23 -28.20 3.07 17.30
CA PRO A 23 -27.80 2.24 18.42
C PRO A 23 -26.76 2.96 19.31
N ASP A 24 -26.34 2.29 20.38
CA ASP A 24 -25.26 2.75 21.25
C ASP A 24 -23.95 2.95 20.48
N PHE A 25 -23.07 3.83 20.97
CA PHE A 25 -21.81 4.21 20.33
C PHE A 25 -20.88 3.02 20.04
N ALA A 26 -20.90 1.98 20.88
CA ALA A 26 -20.12 0.77 20.63
C ALA A 26 -20.60 0.04 19.36
N PHE A 27 -21.92 -0.09 19.18
CA PHE A 27 -22.51 -0.67 17.99
C PHE A 27 -22.26 0.20 16.75
N ILE A 28 -22.32 1.53 16.87
CA ILE A 28 -21.98 2.44 15.77
C ILE A 28 -20.53 2.22 15.34
N ALA A 29 -19.60 2.02 16.27
CA ALA A 29 -18.20 1.77 15.94
C ALA A 29 -18.02 0.44 15.18
N ASP A 30 -18.68 -0.61 15.65
CA ASP A 30 -18.65 -1.93 14.99
C ASP A 30 -19.31 -1.87 13.61
N ASP A 31 -20.44 -1.21 13.45
CA ASP A 31 -21.14 -1.05 12.18
C ASP A 31 -20.29 -0.29 11.16
N VAL A 32 -19.65 0.81 11.56
CA VAL A 32 -18.75 1.58 10.68
C VAL A 32 -17.58 0.72 10.20
N LEU A 33 -16.99 -0.10 11.09
CA LEU A 33 -15.93 -1.04 10.71
C LEU A 33 -16.45 -2.12 9.77
N ASN A 34 -17.59 -2.74 10.09
CA ASN A 34 -18.18 -3.81 9.29
C ASN A 34 -18.55 -3.34 7.88
N VAL A 35 -19.17 -2.17 7.74
CA VAL A 35 -19.53 -1.59 6.43
C VAL A 35 -18.27 -1.30 5.60
N LEU A 36 -17.21 -0.79 6.22
CA LEU A 36 -15.95 -0.58 5.53
C LEU A 36 -15.32 -1.90 5.05
N ASP A 37 -15.32 -2.91 5.92
CA ASP A 37 -14.81 -4.25 5.57
C ASP A 37 -15.65 -4.90 4.48
N GLU A 38 -16.97 -4.69 4.49
CA GLU A 38 -17.87 -5.16 3.43
C GLU A 38 -17.55 -4.48 2.10
N ALA A 39 -17.41 -3.16 2.07
CA ALA A 39 -17.06 -2.40 0.86
C ALA A 39 -15.68 -2.80 0.27
N HIS A 40 -14.75 -3.24 1.11
CA HIS A 40 -13.50 -3.83 0.63
C HIS A 40 -13.68 -5.23 0.07
N ARG A 41 -14.54 -6.02 0.66
CA ARG A 41 -14.77 -7.44 0.33
C ARG A 41 -15.63 -7.63 -0.91
N ASP A 42 -16.70 -6.85 -1.05
CA ASP A 42 -17.61 -6.91 -2.19
C ASP A 42 -17.05 -6.20 -3.44
N GLY A 43 -15.97 -5.41 -3.26
CA GLY A 43 -15.29 -4.69 -4.33
C GLY A 43 -15.89 -3.33 -4.68
N SER A 44 -16.97 -2.90 -4.04
CA SER A 44 -17.66 -1.63 -4.35
C SER A 44 -16.73 -0.42 -4.26
N LEU A 45 -15.85 -0.40 -3.23
CA LEU A 45 -14.83 0.64 -3.10
C LEU A 45 -13.85 0.66 -4.28
N LYS A 46 -13.39 -0.51 -4.73
CA LYS A 46 -12.46 -0.60 -5.87
C LYS A 46 -13.13 -0.20 -7.17
N GLU A 47 -14.40 -0.56 -7.36
CA GLU A 47 -15.16 -0.16 -8.55
C GLU A 47 -15.36 1.36 -8.61
N GLU A 48 -15.70 2.01 -7.51
CA GLU A 48 -15.80 3.49 -7.45
C GLU A 48 -14.45 4.15 -7.81
N VAL A 49 -13.34 3.63 -7.29
CA VAL A 49 -11.99 4.15 -7.63
C VAL A 49 -11.66 3.92 -9.10
N LYS A 50 -12.00 2.76 -9.68
CA LYS A 50 -11.78 2.45 -11.10
C LYS A 50 -12.52 3.44 -12.01
N LEU A 51 -13.77 3.77 -11.66
CA LEU A 51 -14.59 4.71 -12.43
C LEU A 51 -14.08 6.14 -12.35
N HIS A 52 -13.37 6.50 -11.29
CA HIS A 52 -12.98 7.87 -10.98
C HIS A 52 -11.50 8.01 -10.56
N LEU A 53 -10.58 7.38 -11.32
CA LEU A 53 -9.15 7.34 -10.99
C LEU A 53 -8.56 8.72 -10.67
N SER A 54 -8.82 9.71 -11.51
CA SER A 54 -8.29 11.07 -11.32
C SER A 54 -8.83 11.79 -10.08
N LYS A 55 -9.95 11.31 -9.52
CA LYS A 55 -10.52 11.84 -8.27
C LYS A 55 -9.82 11.28 -7.04
N TYR A 56 -9.45 9.99 -7.09
CA TYR A 56 -8.96 9.26 -5.91
C TYR A 56 -7.46 9.00 -5.91
N ILE A 57 -6.83 9.01 -7.09
CA ILE A 57 -5.41 8.69 -7.23
C ILE A 57 -4.62 9.96 -7.54
N LEU A 58 -3.82 10.39 -6.58
CA LEU A 58 -2.90 11.50 -6.78
C LEU A 58 -1.75 11.06 -7.69
N THR A 59 -1.46 11.88 -8.68
CA THR A 59 -0.34 11.67 -9.60
C THR A 59 0.73 12.71 -9.35
N ASP A 60 2.00 12.28 -9.29
CA ASP A 60 3.12 13.19 -9.08
C ASP A 60 4.33 12.78 -9.95
N ALA A 61 4.61 13.59 -10.94
CA ALA A 61 5.75 13.39 -11.83
C ALA A 61 7.10 13.41 -11.10
N ALA A 62 7.21 14.13 -9.97
CA ALA A 62 8.44 14.16 -9.19
C ALA A 62 8.69 12.83 -8.46
N VAL A 63 7.64 12.16 -8.01
CA VAL A 63 7.75 10.80 -7.43
C VAL A 63 8.29 9.84 -8.49
N VAL A 64 7.71 9.84 -9.69
CA VAL A 64 8.15 8.97 -10.79
C VAL A 64 9.60 9.24 -11.19
N ALA A 65 9.98 10.50 -11.35
CA ALA A 65 11.36 10.89 -11.63
C ALA A 65 12.35 10.43 -10.55
N ASN A 66 11.94 10.43 -9.27
CA ASN A 66 12.77 9.92 -8.19
C ASN A 66 12.88 8.39 -8.19
N LEU A 67 11.81 7.66 -8.54
CA LEU A 67 11.88 6.21 -8.73
C LEU A 67 12.85 5.84 -9.87
N GLU A 68 12.78 6.51 -11.02
CA GLU A 68 13.74 6.33 -12.13
C GLU A 68 15.16 6.67 -11.70
N LYS A 69 15.34 7.74 -10.90
CA LYS A 69 16.64 8.11 -10.34
C LYS A 69 17.18 7.02 -9.40
N PHE A 70 16.38 6.42 -8.53
CA PHE A 70 16.84 5.30 -7.71
C PHE A 70 17.32 4.14 -8.54
N LYS A 71 16.57 3.74 -9.57
CA LYS A 71 16.98 2.67 -10.47
C LYS A 71 18.27 2.98 -11.21
N ARG A 72 18.42 4.21 -11.74
CA ARG A 72 19.65 4.67 -12.38
C ARG A 72 20.89 4.62 -11.46
N HIS A 73 20.68 4.78 -10.14
CA HIS A 73 21.73 4.64 -9.12
C HIS A 73 21.87 3.20 -8.59
N GLY A 74 21.41 2.19 -9.34
CA GLY A 74 21.58 0.79 -9.03
C GLY A 74 20.65 0.25 -7.93
N LYS A 75 19.64 1.01 -7.50
CA LYS A 75 18.65 0.49 -6.55
C LYS A 75 17.64 -0.40 -7.27
N LYS A 76 17.37 -1.56 -6.68
CA LYS A 76 16.33 -2.46 -7.13
C LYS A 76 15.01 -2.03 -6.50
N LEU A 77 14.01 -1.83 -7.33
CA LEU A 77 12.68 -1.41 -6.88
C LEU A 77 11.72 -2.61 -6.91
N PHE A 78 10.83 -2.68 -5.93
CA PHE A 78 9.78 -3.69 -5.90
C PHE A 78 8.45 -3.10 -5.47
N VAL A 79 7.36 -3.77 -5.84
CA VAL A 79 6.01 -3.51 -5.37
C VAL A 79 5.55 -4.66 -4.49
N LEU A 80 4.95 -4.36 -3.33
CA LEU A 80 4.35 -5.34 -2.44
C LEU A 80 2.97 -4.82 -1.99
N THR A 81 1.90 -5.41 -2.52
CA THR A 81 0.54 -4.93 -2.27
C THR A 81 -0.44 -6.07 -1.97
N ASN A 82 -1.47 -5.77 -1.18
CA ASN A 82 -2.61 -6.67 -0.97
C ASN A 82 -3.63 -6.65 -2.13
N SER A 83 -3.51 -5.69 -3.03
CA SER A 83 -4.35 -5.63 -4.23
C SER A 83 -4.03 -6.77 -5.20
N ASP A 84 -5.02 -7.20 -5.97
CA ASP A 84 -4.84 -8.12 -7.09
C ASP A 84 -4.04 -7.47 -8.23
N TYR A 85 -3.58 -8.30 -9.17
CA TYR A 85 -2.78 -7.83 -10.30
C TYR A 85 -3.53 -6.84 -11.19
N GLY A 86 -4.79 -7.10 -11.52
CA GLY A 86 -5.58 -6.24 -12.42
C GLY A 86 -5.77 -4.84 -11.87
N TYR A 87 -6.11 -4.74 -10.58
CA TYR A 87 -6.25 -3.46 -9.91
C TYR A 87 -4.91 -2.74 -9.73
N THR A 88 -3.87 -3.47 -9.35
CA THR A 88 -2.49 -2.92 -9.24
C THR A 88 -2.02 -2.36 -10.58
N LYS A 89 -2.24 -3.11 -11.67
CA LYS A 89 -1.89 -2.67 -13.02
C LYS A 89 -2.61 -1.37 -13.37
N LEU A 90 -3.92 -1.31 -13.16
CA LEU A 90 -4.73 -0.12 -13.44
C LEU A 90 -4.19 1.12 -12.71
N LEU A 91 -3.89 0.98 -11.41
CA LEU A 91 -3.38 2.10 -10.62
C LEU A 91 -1.99 2.55 -11.07
N LEU A 92 -1.08 1.63 -11.37
CA LEU A 92 0.28 1.96 -11.79
C LEU A 92 0.33 2.48 -13.23
N ASP A 93 -0.52 1.98 -14.13
CA ASP A 93 -0.72 2.54 -15.46
C ASP A 93 -1.18 4.01 -15.39
N HIS A 94 -2.07 4.34 -14.43
CA HIS A 94 -2.55 5.71 -14.24
C HIS A 94 -1.53 6.61 -13.51
N ALA A 95 -0.94 6.13 -12.41
CA ALA A 95 -0.14 6.98 -11.52
C ALA A 95 1.32 7.11 -11.96
N ILE A 96 1.87 6.12 -12.65
CA ILE A 96 3.29 6.08 -13.03
C ILE A 96 3.47 6.17 -14.54
N GLY A 97 2.69 5.41 -15.30
CA GLY A 97 2.84 5.27 -16.76
C GLY A 97 3.03 6.58 -17.50
N PRO A 98 2.16 7.61 -17.32
CA PRO A 98 2.23 8.86 -18.06
C PRO A 98 3.48 9.72 -17.78
N PHE A 99 4.19 9.47 -16.68
CA PHE A 99 5.31 10.30 -16.21
C PHE A 99 6.68 9.65 -16.42
N LEU A 100 6.73 8.41 -16.90
CA LEU A 100 7.98 7.72 -17.21
C LEU A 100 8.75 8.43 -18.34
N LYS A 101 10.05 8.61 -18.17
CA LYS A 101 10.96 9.22 -19.15
C LYS A 101 12.04 8.28 -19.61
N GLU A 102 12.51 7.39 -18.75
CA GLU A 102 13.64 6.48 -18.99
C GLU A 102 13.19 5.03 -19.22
N HIS A 103 11.92 4.71 -18.93
CA HIS A 103 11.35 3.37 -19.04
C HIS A 103 10.10 3.37 -19.91
N ARG A 104 9.82 2.26 -20.61
CA ARG A 104 8.63 2.12 -21.47
C ARG A 104 7.39 1.81 -20.67
N SER A 105 7.56 1.13 -19.54
CA SER A 105 6.48 0.69 -18.66
C SER A 105 6.93 0.74 -17.22
N TRP A 106 5.98 0.90 -16.28
CA TRP A 106 6.26 0.73 -14.86
C TRP A 106 6.74 -0.70 -14.52
N MET A 107 6.41 -1.68 -15.35
CA MET A 107 6.93 -3.06 -15.21
C MET A 107 8.45 -3.13 -15.43
N ASP A 108 9.00 -2.24 -16.25
CA ASP A 108 10.46 -2.14 -16.45
C ASP A 108 11.14 -1.42 -15.27
N LEU A 109 10.37 -0.59 -14.55
CA LEU A 109 10.86 0.17 -13.40
C LEU A 109 11.05 -0.74 -12.18
N PHE A 110 10.11 -1.67 -11.93
CA PHE A 110 10.14 -2.58 -10.79
C PHE A 110 10.66 -3.97 -11.20
N GLU A 111 11.64 -4.48 -10.46
CA GLU A 111 12.18 -5.81 -10.72
C GLU A 111 11.24 -6.92 -10.26
N ILE A 112 10.64 -6.76 -9.09
CA ILE A 112 9.69 -7.72 -8.53
C ILE A 112 8.42 -7.01 -8.15
N ILE A 113 7.30 -7.55 -8.59
CA ILE A 113 5.97 -7.07 -8.26
C ILE A 113 5.22 -8.21 -7.57
N VAL A 114 4.88 -8.02 -6.30
CA VAL A 114 4.10 -8.98 -5.51
C VAL A 114 2.72 -8.41 -5.27
N THR A 115 1.72 -9.05 -5.84
CA THR A 115 0.30 -8.72 -5.70
C THR A 115 -0.37 -9.70 -4.75
N PHE A 116 -1.52 -9.33 -4.20
CA PHE A 116 -2.27 -10.16 -3.26
C PHE A 116 -1.38 -10.79 -2.18
N ALA A 117 -0.48 -9.99 -1.63
CA ALA A 117 0.55 -10.44 -0.68
C ALA A 117 -0.02 -10.88 0.67
N GLN A 118 -1.27 -10.53 0.97
CA GLN A 118 -1.94 -10.84 2.24
C GLN A 118 -1.19 -10.27 3.46
N LYS A 119 -0.61 -9.05 3.33
CA LYS A 119 -0.02 -8.38 4.49
C LYS A 119 -1.05 -8.21 5.62
N PRO A 120 -0.73 -8.46 6.89
CA PRO A 120 0.61 -8.69 7.43
C PRO A 120 1.13 -10.15 7.35
N ARG A 121 0.34 -11.13 6.88
CA ARG A 121 0.74 -12.54 6.82
C ARG A 121 2.03 -12.77 6.02
N PHE A 122 2.26 -11.99 4.97
CA PHE A 122 3.49 -12.02 4.18
C PHE A 122 4.76 -11.95 5.03
N PHE A 123 4.73 -11.27 6.17
CA PHE A 123 5.91 -11.03 6.99
C PHE A 123 6.21 -12.12 8.04
N TYR A 124 5.24 -12.98 8.37
CA TYR A 124 5.40 -13.99 9.43
C TYR A 124 4.92 -15.39 9.05
N ASP A 125 4.24 -15.54 7.93
CA ASP A 125 3.71 -16.82 7.46
C ASP A 125 4.58 -17.34 6.29
N ASN A 126 4.51 -18.64 6.00
CA ASN A 126 5.26 -19.25 4.91
C ASN A 126 4.36 -19.61 3.74
N LEU A 127 3.92 -18.60 3.01
CA LEU A 127 3.07 -18.75 1.83
C LEU A 127 3.92 -18.93 0.57
N LYS A 128 3.46 -19.77 -0.35
CA LYS A 128 4.11 -19.97 -1.64
C LYS A 128 3.82 -18.81 -2.59
N PHE A 129 4.80 -18.52 -3.44
CA PHE A 129 4.61 -17.62 -4.57
C PHE A 129 3.91 -18.33 -5.73
N LEU A 130 3.04 -17.60 -6.41
CA LEU A 130 2.53 -17.95 -7.72
C LEU A 130 3.12 -16.99 -8.75
N LYS A 131 3.51 -17.49 -9.91
CA LYS A 131 3.96 -16.65 -11.04
C LYS A 131 2.73 -16.12 -11.76
N VAL A 132 2.69 -14.81 -11.99
CA VAL A 132 1.60 -14.17 -12.74
C VAL A 132 2.05 -13.88 -14.17
N ASN A 133 1.23 -14.27 -15.14
CA ASN A 133 1.41 -13.90 -16.54
C ASN A 133 0.88 -12.46 -16.73
N PRO A 134 1.72 -11.50 -17.16
CA PRO A 134 1.29 -10.11 -17.31
C PRO A 134 0.29 -9.88 -18.44
N ALA A 135 0.18 -10.80 -19.40
CA ALA A 135 -0.70 -10.64 -20.56
C ALA A 135 -2.18 -10.87 -20.21
N ASP A 136 -2.47 -11.85 -19.35
CA ASP A 136 -3.83 -12.29 -19.05
C ASP A 136 -4.12 -12.42 -17.54
N GLY A 137 -3.11 -12.24 -16.68
CA GLY A 137 -3.25 -12.35 -15.22
C GLY A 137 -3.34 -13.80 -14.72
N THR A 138 -3.19 -14.81 -15.57
CA THR A 138 -3.20 -16.20 -15.14
C THR A 138 -2.02 -16.50 -14.22
N MET A 139 -2.21 -17.46 -13.33
CA MET A 139 -1.25 -17.83 -12.30
C MET A 139 -0.82 -19.27 -12.44
N THR A 140 0.46 -19.51 -12.22
CA THR A 140 1.04 -20.85 -12.17
C THR A 140 1.84 -21.04 -10.89
N ASN A 141 1.92 -22.29 -10.42
CA ASN A 141 2.78 -22.62 -9.28
C ASN A 141 4.24 -22.19 -9.57
N PHE A 142 4.89 -21.68 -8.53
CA PHE A 142 6.28 -21.23 -8.64
C PHE A 142 7.11 -21.83 -7.51
N ASP A 143 7.98 -22.74 -7.86
CA ASP A 143 8.85 -23.48 -6.91
C ASP A 143 10.36 -23.22 -7.21
N SER A 144 10.66 -22.17 -7.98
CA SER A 144 12.03 -21.78 -8.33
C SER A 144 12.48 -20.56 -7.53
N LYS A 145 13.75 -20.18 -7.67
CA LYS A 145 14.28 -18.93 -7.11
C LYS A 145 13.62 -17.72 -7.76
N LEU A 146 13.25 -16.72 -6.94
CA LEU A 146 12.66 -15.48 -7.44
C LEU A 146 13.63 -14.75 -8.38
N VAL A 147 13.09 -14.34 -9.51
CA VAL A 147 13.75 -13.50 -10.52
C VAL A 147 12.84 -12.32 -10.85
N SER A 148 13.33 -11.40 -11.68
CA SER A 148 12.49 -10.30 -12.16
C SER A 148 11.16 -10.80 -12.70
N GLY A 149 10.05 -10.19 -12.27
CA GLY A 149 8.70 -10.59 -12.70
C GLY A 149 7.59 -10.25 -11.73
N ILE A 150 6.40 -10.75 -12.08
CA ILE A 150 5.16 -10.51 -11.33
C ILE A 150 4.77 -11.81 -10.62
N TYR A 151 4.43 -11.66 -9.35
CA TYR A 151 4.08 -12.77 -8.47
C TYR A 151 2.83 -12.43 -7.66
N GLN A 152 2.18 -13.46 -7.14
CA GLN A 152 1.09 -13.35 -6.17
C GLN A 152 1.42 -14.14 -4.91
N GLY A 153 1.01 -13.62 -3.74
CA GLY A 153 1.23 -14.28 -2.45
C GLY A 153 2.68 -14.24 -2.01
N GLY A 154 3.20 -15.36 -1.54
CA GLY A 154 4.58 -15.49 -1.07
C GLY A 154 4.82 -15.01 0.36
N CYS A 155 6.08 -14.99 0.76
CA CYS A 155 6.49 -14.56 2.09
C CYS A 155 7.85 -13.81 2.08
N ALA A 156 8.08 -13.03 3.13
CA ALA A 156 9.27 -12.20 3.27
C ALA A 156 10.55 -13.03 3.41
N GLU A 157 10.49 -14.19 4.06
CA GLU A 157 11.64 -15.08 4.21
C GLU A 157 12.18 -15.53 2.85
N VAL A 158 11.31 -16.08 1.99
CA VAL A 158 11.70 -16.52 0.65
C VAL A 158 12.14 -15.33 -0.21
N PHE A 159 11.43 -14.20 -0.11
CA PHE A 159 11.79 -12.98 -0.82
C PHE A 159 13.21 -12.52 -0.49
N THR A 160 13.55 -12.39 0.79
CA THR A 160 14.86 -11.93 1.26
C THR A 160 15.96 -12.91 0.88
N ARG A 161 15.74 -14.21 1.16
CA ARG A 161 16.68 -15.29 0.86
C ARG A 161 16.98 -15.40 -0.64
N ASP A 162 15.96 -15.38 -1.47
CA ASP A 162 16.12 -15.61 -2.91
C ASP A 162 16.80 -14.43 -3.62
N LEU A 163 16.63 -13.22 -3.08
CA LEU A 163 17.36 -12.04 -3.55
C LEU A 163 18.80 -11.97 -3.01
N GLY A 164 19.14 -12.80 -2.04
CA GLY A 164 20.45 -12.80 -1.39
C GLY A 164 20.71 -11.52 -0.60
N LEU A 165 19.66 -11.00 0.05
CA LEU A 165 19.71 -9.76 0.82
C LEU A 165 19.57 -10.05 2.31
N GLU A 166 20.14 -9.17 3.14
CA GLU A 166 19.84 -9.09 4.55
C GLU A 166 18.68 -8.11 4.79
N GLY A 167 17.99 -8.24 5.93
CA GLY A 167 16.81 -7.41 6.20
C GLY A 167 17.11 -5.90 6.19
N ASP A 168 18.27 -5.49 6.66
CA ASP A 168 18.67 -4.08 6.71
C ASP A 168 19.10 -3.49 5.35
N GLU A 169 19.21 -4.32 4.33
CA GLU A 169 19.42 -3.88 2.94
C GLU A 169 18.11 -3.54 2.22
N ILE A 170 16.96 -3.90 2.80
CA ILE A 170 15.63 -3.66 2.24
C ILE A 170 14.99 -2.48 2.94
N LEU A 171 14.60 -1.45 2.18
CA LEU A 171 13.76 -0.35 2.66
C LEU A 171 12.34 -0.53 2.14
N TYR A 172 11.40 -0.78 3.05
CA TYR A 172 9.99 -0.83 2.75
C TYR A 172 9.30 0.49 3.08
N ILE A 173 8.55 1.02 2.13
CA ILE A 173 7.81 2.27 2.26
C ILE A 173 6.32 1.94 2.23
N GLY A 174 5.60 2.29 3.28
CA GLY A 174 4.16 2.02 3.41
C GLY A 174 3.45 3.04 4.29
N ASP A 175 2.13 3.00 4.29
CA ASP A 175 1.27 3.94 5.02
C ASP A 175 0.57 3.31 6.23
N HIS A 176 0.52 1.98 6.31
CA HIS A 176 -0.23 1.27 7.34
C HIS A 176 0.68 0.81 8.48
N ILE A 177 0.55 1.44 9.67
CA ILE A 177 1.44 1.20 10.82
C ILE A 177 1.51 -0.29 11.23
N TYR A 178 0.39 -1.01 11.27
CA TYR A 178 0.38 -2.44 11.67
C TYR A 178 0.73 -3.38 10.53
N GLY A 179 0.17 -3.12 9.33
CA GLY A 179 0.33 -3.98 8.17
C GLY A 179 1.67 -3.86 7.48
N ASP A 180 2.30 -2.68 7.55
CA ASP A 180 3.51 -2.36 6.80
C ASP A 180 4.74 -2.09 7.66
N ILE A 181 4.57 -1.62 8.91
CA ILE A 181 5.70 -1.14 9.70
C ILE A 181 6.03 -2.06 10.88
N LEU A 182 5.08 -2.27 11.80
CA LEU A 182 5.39 -2.94 13.08
C LEU A 182 5.77 -4.40 12.90
N ARG A 183 4.96 -5.17 12.15
CA ARG A 183 5.22 -6.59 11.92
C ARG A 183 6.49 -6.80 11.11
N LEU A 184 6.64 -6.06 10.04
CA LEU A 184 7.80 -6.14 9.16
C LEU A 184 9.11 -5.85 9.91
N LYS A 185 9.13 -4.81 10.74
CA LYS A 185 10.33 -4.46 11.51
C LYS A 185 10.66 -5.52 12.57
N LYS A 186 9.63 -6.09 13.22
CA LYS A 186 9.81 -7.09 14.27
C LYS A 186 10.22 -8.46 13.71
N ASP A 187 9.55 -8.90 12.64
CA ASP A 187 9.64 -10.28 12.17
C ASP A 187 10.69 -10.46 11.06
N CYS A 188 10.94 -9.41 10.23
CA CYS A 188 11.85 -9.51 9.08
C CYS A 188 13.13 -8.66 9.20
N GLY A 189 13.20 -7.73 10.15
CA GLY A 189 14.35 -6.83 10.30
C GLY A 189 14.54 -5.82 9.16
N TRP A 190 13.55 -5.66 8.25
CA TRP A 190 13.65 -4.70 7.15
C TRP A 190 13.62 -3.26 7.67
N ARG A 191 14.29 -2.36 6.97
CA ARG A 191 14.16 -0.93 7.22
C ARG A 191 12.79 -0.45 6.74
N THR A 192 12.20 0.49 7.47
CA THR A 192 10.87 1.01 7.17
C THR A 192 10.86 2.52 7.08
N ALA A 193 10.06 3.04 6.15
CA ALA A 193 9.68 4.45 6.07
C ALA A 193 8.16 4.54 5.98
N MET A 194 7.55 5.34 6.85
CA MET A 194 6.11 5.52 6.87
C MET A 194 5.71 6.76 6.09
N VAL A 195 4.73 6.61 5.21
CA VAL A 195 4.08 7.73 4.51
C VAL A 195 2.93 8.21 5.39
N ILE A 196 2.98 9.48 5.80
CA ILE A 196 1.96 10.11 6.64
C ILE A 196 1.57 11.41 5.94
N GLU A 197 0.35 11.46 5.40
CA GLU A 197 -0.13 12.63 4.64
C GLU A 197 -0.19 13.89 5.52
N GLU A 198 -0.65 13.75 6.76
CA GLU A 198 -0.83 14.85 7.70
C GLU A 198 0.51 15.50 8.13
N LEU A 199 1.59 14.74 8.07
CA LEU A 199 2.92 15.21 8.53
C LEU A 199 3.42 16.42 7.74
N GLY A 200 3.05 16.56 6.48
CA GLY A 200 3.41 17.73 5.67
C GLY A 200 2.90 19.04 6.25
N LYS A 201 1.67 19.06 6.74
CA LYS A 201 1.06 20.23 7.41
C LYS A 201 1.70 20.49 8.77
N GLU A 202 1.90 19.45 9.55
CA GLU A 202 2.51 19.52 10.88
C GLU A 202 3.94 20.06 10.81
N VAL A 203 4.76 19.56 9.90
CA VAL A 203 6.13 20.07 9.68
C VAL A 203 6.13 21.55 9.30
N ALA A 204 5.22 21.98 8.43
CA ALA A 204 5.09 23.39 8.05
C ALA A 204 4.67 24.28 9.22
N MET A 205 3.74 23.81 10.05
CA MET A 205 3.28 24.52 11.26
C MET A 205 4.41 24.61 12.30
N ASN A 206 5.11 23.51 12.56
CA ASN A 206 6.22 23.47 13.52
C ASN A 206 7.37 24.41 13.10
N LYS A 207 7.71 24.47 11.82
CA LYS A 207 8.70 25.42 11.31
C LYS A 207 8.29 26.88 11.55
N LYS A 208 7.01 27.21 11.46
CA LYS A 208 6.48 28.55 11.75
C LYS A 208 6.48 28.86 13.25
N ALA A 209 6.24 27.88 14.09
CA ALA A 209 6.21 28.04 15.55
C ALA A 209 7.60 28.04 16.19
N GLN A 210 8.62 27.52 15.54
CA GLN A 210 9.99 27.42 16.07
C GLN A 210 10.59 28.73 16.61
N PRO A 211 10.37 29.90 16.00
CA PRO A 211 10.83 31.17 16.55
C PRO A 211 10.15 31.58 17.86
N LEU A 212 9.02 30.95 18.23
CA LEU A 212 8.26 31.29 19.45
C LEU A 212 8.66 30.41 20.64
N VAL A 213 9.48 29.37 20.41
CA VAL A 213 9.88 28.37 21.43
C VAL A 213 11.33 28.54 21.89
N ASN A 214 12.09 29.45 21.25
CA ASN A 214 13.42 29.90 21.65
C ASN A 214 13.29 31.27 22.39
#